data_b450498f9f0754f52173cfdc0626c1d6
#
_entry.id   b450498f9f0754f52173cfdc0626c1d6
#
_cell.length_a   1.000
_cell.length_b   1.000
_cell.length_c   1.000
_cell.angle_alpha   90.00
_cell.angle_beta   90.00
_cell.angle_gamma   90.00
#
_symmetry.space_group_name_H-M   'P 1'
#
loop_
_entity.id
_entity.type
_entity.pdbx_description
1 polymer ?
#
loop_
_entity_poly.entity_id
_entity_poly.type
_entity_poly.pdbx_seq_one_letter_code
_entity_poly.pdbx_strand_id
1 'polypeptide(L)'
;VRGYHKRSEDLAKAVRQVQQLESVATFLDSSKNRGNQTALLEEAREIRESLPESVWGALEDFESIADSYRSGQASYTVRGKEIPVKTTHETISGTRVPRVALPTTEDWSEKLLWISKENVPGSFPFTGGVFPFRREDELPVRMFAGEGSAERTNKRYHFLSRDQPFNRLSVAFDSPSLYGNDPQERLDIFGKVCESGVSISTVDEMEMLFDGFDLCAPNTSVSMTINGNYWWHLAAFFRVAIRQQTRKFIDENGREPNEKEASEIKAYSLSTVRGTVQADQLKEAMGQNTLVFNLDTALRMMGDVAEFYVDNEVRNHYFVSISGYHIDEAGANPITQAALTLSNGLTYVELFKARGLDPDKFLRNFSWFFSNGMDPEYAVIGRVSRRIWAIAMRDLYGVGESGQKLKYHIQSSGRSLHSQEFTWNDYRTTLQALYALADNANSLHTNSRDEAFGTPTEDTVRDAVAIQLILAKEYGWLRNENPLQ
;
A
#
# COMPACT_ATOMS: atom_id res chain seq x y z
N VAL A 1 -3.83 -20.72 -0.37
CA VAL A 1 -2.67 -20.53 0.50
C VAL A 1 -2.19 -21.84 1.11
N ARG A 2 -3.04 -22.63 1.82
CA ARG A 2 -2.63 -23.93 2.40
C ARG A 2 -2.06 -24.89 1.35
N GLY A 3 -2.70 -25.01 0.18
CA GLY A 3 -2.19 -25.81 -0.93
C GLY A 3 -0.85 -25.33 -1.47
N TYR A 4 -0.67 -24.03 -1.56
CA TYR A 4 0.61 -23.42 -1.94
C TYR A 4 1.72 -23.77 -0.93
N HIS A 5 1.48 -23.57 0.38
CA HIS A 5 2.47 -23.90 1.41
C HIS A 5 2.84 -25.38 1.39
N LYS A 6 1.86 -26.27 1.24
CA LYS A 6 2.11 -27.71 1.15
C LYS A 6 3.00 -28.05 -0.08
N ARG A 7 2.68 -27.49 -1.25
CA ARG A 7 3.52 -27.67 -2.45
C ARG A 7 4.94 -27.17 -2.22
N SER A 8 5.11 -25.99 -1.60
CA SER A 8 6.42 -25.44 -1.29
C SER A 8 7.22 -26.34 -0.34
N GLU A 9 6.57 -26.95 0.65
CA GLU A 9 7.20 -27.91 1.56
C GLU A 9 7.58 -29.21 0.87
N ASP A 10 6.73 -29.71 -0.03
CA ASP A 10 7.04 -30.94 -0.81
C ASP A 10 8.18 -30.68 -1.80
N LEU A 11 8.23 -29.54 -2.47
CA LEU A 11 9.35 -29.12 -3.32
C LEU A 11 10.65 -28.97 -2.52
N ALA A 12 10.60 -28.36 -1.36
CA ALA A 12 11.76 -28.20 -0.48
C ALA A 12 12.34 -29.55 -0.02
N LYS A 13 11.48 -30.53 0.31
CA LYS A 13 11.94 -31.90 0.63
C LYS A 13 12.66 -32.56 -0.53
N ALA A 14 12.12 -32.43 -1.75
CA ALA A 14 12.76 -33.00 -2.94
C ALA A 14 14.10 -32.32 -3.24
N VAL A 15 14.19 -30.99 -3.13
CA VAL A 15 15.43 -30.22 -3.28
C VAL A 15 16.48 -30.65 -2.23
N ARG A 16 16.07 -30.88 -0.97
CA ARG A 16 16.96 -31.40 0.08
C ARG A 16 17.50 -32.77 -0.28
N GLN A 17 16.66 -33.65 -0.83
CA GLN A 17 17.10 -34.98 -1.26
C GLN A 17 18.16 -34.89 -2.34
N VAL A 18 17.97 -34.02 -3.36
CA VAL A 18 18.99 -33.78 -4.41
C VAL A 18 20.29 -33.32 -3.77
N GLN A 19 20.28 -32.30 -2.91
CA GLN A 19 21.49 -31.79 -2.27
C GLN A 19 22.21 -32.86 -1.43
N GLN A 20 21.47 -33.70 -0.70
CA GLN A 20 22.02 -34.79 0.09
C GLN A 20 22.69 -35.85 -0.80
N LEU A 21 22.03 -36.27 -1.87
CA LEU A 21 22.57 -37.25 -2.81
C LEU A 21 23.87 -36.73 -3.46
N GLU A 22 23.90 -35.50 -3.94
CA GLU A 22 25.07 -34.85 -4.51
C GLU A 22 26.23 -34.73 -3.49
N SER A 23 25.90 -34.37 -2.23
CA SER A 23 26.91 -34.27 -1.17
C SER A 23 27.53 -35.61 -0.81
N VAL A 24 26.73 -36.68 -0.71
CA VAL A 24 27.23 -38.04 -0.48
C VAL A 24 28.04 -38.53 -1.67
N ALA A 25 27.59 -38.27 -2.90
CA ALA A 25 28.34 -38.65 -4.10
C ALA A 25 29.71 -37.96 -4.15
N THR A 26 29.81 -36.69 -3.79
CA THR A 26 31.06 -35.93 -3.69
C THR A 26 31.99 -36.52 -2.61
N PHE A 27 31.47 -36.93 -1.47
CA PHE A 27 32.21 -37.59 -0.41
C PHE A 27 32.75 -38.94 -0.88
N LEU A 28 31.95 -39.73 -1.60
CA LEU A 28 32.37 -41.05 -2.12
C LEU A 28 33.49 -40.96 -3.19
N ASP A 29 33.49 -39.89 -3.99
CA ASP A 29 34.59 -39.66 -4.96
C ASP A 29 35.95 -39.51 -4.26
N SER A 30 35.98 -38.86 -3.10
CA SER A 30 37.17 -38.69 -2.27
C SER A 30 37.63 -40.00 -1.60
N SER A 31 36.73 -41.00 -1.45
CA SER A 31 36.97 -42.24 -0.67
C SER A 31 37.33 -43.51 -1.49
N LYS A 32 37.54 -43.42 -2.79
CA LYS A 32 37.79 -44.56 -3.73
C LYS A 32 36.59 -45.52 -3.94
N ASN A 33 35.39 -45.14 -3.57
CA ASN A 33 34.17 -45.98 -3.64
C ASN A 33 33.28 -45.57 -4.83
N ARG A 34 33.84 -45.51 -6.05
CA ARG A 34 33.25 -44.95 -7.26
C ARG A 34 32.00 -45.65 -7.78
N GLY A 35 31.78 -46.93 -7.44
CA GLY A 35 30.64 -47.69 -7.99
C GLY A 35 29.26 -47.20 -7.54
N ASN A 36 29.16 -46.67 -6.33
CA ASN A 36 27.90 -46.15 -5.78
C ASN A 36 27.69 -44.67 -6.11
N GLN A 37 28.72 -43.94 -6.50
CA GLN A 37 28.63 -42.51 -6.83
C GLN A 37 27.73 -42.26 -8.03
N THR A 38 27.91 -43.05 -9.13
CA THR A 38 27.13 -42.90 -10.36
C THR A 38 25.64 -43.09 -10.11
N ALA A 39 25.24 -44.10 -9.35
CA ALA A 39 23.85 -44.37 -9.03
C ALA A 39 23.20 -43.20 -8.23
N LEU A 40 23.93 -42.62 -7.26
CA LEU A 40 23.46 -41.48 -6.48
C LEU A 40 23.29 -40.22 -7.33
N LEU A 41 24.21 -39.98 -8.26
CA LEU A 41 24.13 -38.85 -9.18
C LEU A 41 23.00 -39.02 -10.21
N GLU A 42 22.76 -40.26 -10.67
CA GLU A 42 21.62 -40.57 -11.54
C GLU A 42 20.29 -40.32 -10.82
N GLU A 43 20.14 -40.80 -9.58
CA GLU A 43 18.94 -40.55 -8.76
C GLU A 43 18.75 -39.04 -8.49
N ALA A 44 19.83 -38.34 -8.13
CA ALA A 44 19.78 -36.88 -7.94
C ALA A 44 19.31 -36.15 -9.19
N ARG A 45 19.80 -36.57 -10.36
CA ARG A 45 19.44 -36.03 -11.67
C ARG A 45 17.97 -36.30 -12.00
N GLU A 46 17.48 -37.53 -11.80
CA GLU A 46 16.05 -37.87 -12.02
C GLU A 46 15.14 -37.00 -11.17
N ILE A 47 15.44 -36.84 -9.87
CA ILE A 47 14.67 -35.97 -8.99
C ILE A 47 14.74 -34.49 -9.49
N ARG A 48 15.94 -34.02 -9.83
CA ARG A 48 16.18 -32.67 -10.33
C ARG A 48 15.36 -32.38 -11.60
N GLU A 49 15.34 -33.30 -12.55
CA GLU A 49 14.58 -33.17 -13.80
C GLU A 49 13.05 -33.27 -13.60
N SER A 50 12.61 -33.92 -12.51
CA SER A 50 11.18 -34.00 -12.15
C SER A 50 10.64 -32.69 -11.54
N LEU A 51 11.51 -31.80 -11.07
CA LEU A 51 11.12 -30.53 -10.44
C LEU A 51 10.97 -29.41 -11.48
N PRO A 52 10.04 -28.47 -11.26
CA PRO A 52 9.91 -27.31 -12.14
C PRO A 52 11.22 -26.51 -12.22
N GLU A 53 11.59 -26.05 -13.41
CA GLU A 53 12.76 -25.20 -13.65
C GLU A 53 12.76 -23.94 -12.78
N SER A 54 11.58 -23.40 -12.49
CA SER A 54 11.42 -22.23 -11.61
C SER A 54 11.91 -22.43 -10.18
N VAL A 55 12.05 -23.67 -9.72
CA VAL A 55 12.61 -24.00 -8.38
C VAL A 55 14.12 -23.73 -8.38
N TRP A 56 14.80 -24.16 -9.42
CA TRP A 56 16.25 -23.99 -9.57
C TRP A 56 16.59 -22.54 -9.87
N GLY A 57 15.83 -21.89 -10.76
CA GLY A 57 15.96 -20.46 -11.02
C GLY A 57 15.79 -19.62 -9.77
N ALA A 58 14.82 -19.95 -8.89
CA ALA A 58 14.65 -19.23 -7.64
C ALA A 58 15.83 -19.36 -6.67
N LEU A 59 16.50 -20.51 -6.63
CA LEU A 59 17.70 -20.72 -5.82
C LEU A 59 18.93 -19.98 -6.40
N GLU A 60 19.06 -19.95 -7.72
CA GLU A 60 20.11 -19.19 -8.42
C GLU A 60 19.92 -17.67 -8.25
N ASP A 61 18.69 -17.18 -8.45
CA ASP A 61 18.33 -15.78 -8.25
C ASP A 61 18.56 -15.34 -6.81
N PHE A 62 18.33 -16.22 -5.84
CA PHE A 62 18.54 -15.93 -4.42
C PHE A 62 19.99 -15.53 -4.12
N GLU A 63 20.98 -16.22 -4.68
CA GLU A 63 22.39 -15.88 -4.45
C GLU A 63 22.72 -14.50 -5.04
N SER A 64 22.22 -14.19 -6.23
CA SER A 64 22.38 -12.86 -6.84
C SER A 64 21.76 -11.75 -5.99
N ILE A 65 20.55 -11.99 -5.47
CA ILE A 65 19.86 -11.06 -4.56
C ILE A 65 20.67 -10.90 -3.26
N ALA A 66 21.11 -12.00 -2.67
CA ALA A 66 21.91 -12.01 -1.45
C ALA A 66 23.19 -11.19 -1.59
N ASP A 67 23.89 -11.35 -2.72
CA ASP A 67 25.08 -10.59 -3.03
C ASP A 67 24.82 -9.10 -3.19
N SER A 68 23.68 -8.71 -3.76
CA SER A 68 23.28 -7.30 -3.86
C SER A 68 23.11 -6.64 -2.48
N TYR A 69 22.58 -7.38 -1.48
CA TYR A 69 22.48 -6.89 -0.11
C TYR A 69 23.81 -6.91 0.64
N ARG A 70 24.67 -7.91 0.39
CA ARG A 70 25.99 -8.03 1.04
C ARG A 70 27.00 -7.02 0.50
N SER A 71 26.95 -6.69 -0.79
CA SER A 71 27.88 -5.75 -1.44
C SER A 71 27.72 -4.31 -0.95
N GLY A 72 26.58 -3.98 -0.33
CA GLY A 72 26.26 -2.66 0.17
C GLY A 72 25.68 -1.69 -0.87
N GLN A 73 25.56 -2.12 -2.12
CA GLN A 73 25.01 -1.30 -3.21
C GLN A 73 24.17 -2.17 -4.15
N ALA A 74 23.05 -1.62 -4.56
CA ALA A 74 22.21 -2.15 -5.62
C ALA A 74 21.62 -1.01 -6.45
N SER A 75 20.96 -1.33 -7.55
CA SER A 75 20.16 -0.37 -8.30
C SER A 75 18.85 -0.99 -8.73
N TYR A 76 17.86 -0.15 -8.96
CA TYR A 76 16.61 -0.55 -9.57
C TYR A 76 16.15 0.49 -10.59
N THR A 77 15.43 0.04 -11.61
CA THR A 77 15.00 0.92 -12.69
C THR A 77 13.57 1.44 -12.48
N VAL A 78 13.40 2.76 -12.51
CA VAL A 78 12.08 3.41 -12.49
C VAL A 78 11.95 4.27 -13.73
N ARG A 79 10.98 3.97 -14.60
CA ARG A 79 10.71 4.73 -15.83
C ARG A 79 11.97 4.95 -16.69
N GLY A 80 12.81 3.92 -16.81
CA GLY A 80 14.05 3.96 -17.59
C GLY A 80 15.22 4.69 -16.93
N LYS A 81 15.07 5.16 -15.69
CA LYS A 81 16.17 5.72 -14.88
C LYS A 81 16.63 4.69 -13.86
N GLU A 82 17.92 4.42 -13.84
CA GLU A 82 18.57 3.61 -12.83
C GLU A 82 18.73 4.44 -11.54
N ILE A 83 18.25 3.90 -10.42
CA ILE A 83 18.31 4.55 -9.11
C ILE A 83 19.24 3.71 -8.24
N PRO A 84 20.42 4.23 -7.87
CA PRO A 84 21.32 3.54 -6.95
C PRO A 84 20.75 3.60 -5.54
N VAL A 85 20.91 2.52 -4.79
CA VAL A 85 20.48 2.39 -3.40
C VAL A 85 21.55 1.73 -2.55
N LYS A 86 21.63 2.14 -1.29
CA LYS A 86 22.46 1.48 -0.28
C LYS A 86 21.68 0.30 0.30
N THR A 87 22.30 -0.88 0.32
CA THR A 87 21.72 -2.11 0.85
C THR A 87 22.28 -2.51 2.21
N THR A 88 23.21 -1.72 2.73
CA THR A 88 23.74 -1.85 4.09
C THR A 88 23.65 -0.52 4.83
N HIS A 89 23.65 -0.56 6.15
CA HIS A 89 23.90 0.59 7.01
C HIS A 89 25.09 0.31 7.92
N GLU A 90 25.74 1.37 8.34
CA GLU A 90 26.87 1.29 9.28
C GLU A 90 26.39 1.60 10.68
N THR A 91 26.75 0.75 11.64
CA THR A 91 26.48 0.96 13.07
C THR A 91 27.47 1.97 13.64
N ILE A 92 27.23 2.45 14.88
CA ILE A 92 28.14 3.36 15.60
C ILE A 92 29.53 2.72 15.77
N SER A 93 29.61 1.38 15.85
CA SER A 93 30.88 0.64 15.95
C SER A 93 31.57 0.43 14.60
N GLY A 94 31.04 0.95 13.49
CA GLY A 94 31.61 0.76 12.15
C GLY A 94 31.28 -0.58 11.50
N THR A 95 30.39 -1.37 12.09
CA THR A 95 29.95 -2.66 11.50
C THR A 95 28.95 -2.39 10.40
N ARG A 96 29.18 -2.97 9.21
CA ARG A 96 28.19 -2.94 8.12
C ARG A 96 27.17 -4.04 8.32
N VAL A 97 25.90 -3.65 8.35
CA VAL A 97 24.75 -4.54 8.53
C VAL A 97 23.87 -4.47 7.29
N PRO A 98 23.54 -5.61 6.63
CA PRO A 98 22.58 -5.64 5.55
C PRO A 98 21.21 -5.13 6.00
N ARG A 99 20.49 -4.45 5.10
CA ARG A 99 19.16 -3.89 5.39
C ARG A 99 18.05 -4.95 5.41
N VAL A 100 18.35 -6.17 4.99
CA VAL A 100 17.47 -7.35 5.07
C VAL A 100 18.25 -8.48 5.72
N ALA A 101 17.67 -9.16 6.69
CA ALA A 101 18.22 -10.40 7.22
C ALA A 101 17.99 -11.51 6.20
N LEU A 102 19.09 -12.10 5.70
CA LEU A 102 19.06 -13.18 4.73
C LEU A 102 19.40 -14.50 5.41
N PRO A 103 18.80 -15.62 4.99
CA PRO A 103 19.26 -16.94 5.45
C PRO A 103 20.75 -17.13 5.23
N THR A 104 21.43 -17.63 6.26
CA THR A 104 22.86 -17.96 6.21
C THR A 104 23.09 -19.46 6.03
N THR A 105 22.03 -20.24 5.95
CA THR A 105 22.07 -21.68 5.77
C THR A 105 22.59 -22.07 4.39
N GLU A 106 23.32 -23.18 4.29
CA GLU A 106 23.69 -23.80 3.04
C GLU A 106 22.65 -24.85 2.55
N ASP A 107 21.62 -25.13 3.35
CA ASP A 107 20.53 -26.03 3.01
C ASP A 107 19.59 -25.39 1.96
N TRP A 108 19.56 -25.95 0.76
CA TRP A 108 18.73 -25.46 -0.34
C TRP A 108 17.24 -25.52 -0.03
N SER A 109 16.81 -26.49 0.78
CA SER A 109 15.39 -26.60 1.16
C SER A 109 14.97 -25.48 2.10
N GLU A 110 15.82 -25.08 3.03
CA GLU A 110 15.55 -23.94 3.91
C GLU A 110 15.54 -22.62 3.13
N LYS A 111 16.51 -22.43 2.21
CA LYS A 111 16.50 -21.29 1.28
C LYS A 111 15.22 -21.24 0.46
N LEU A 112 14.80 -22.35 -0.14
CA LEU A 112 13.58 -22.42 -0.95
C LEU A 112 12.30 -22.16 -0.13
N LEU A 113 12.22 -22.67 1.08
CA LEU A 113 11.10 -22.40 1.99
C LEU A 113 11.03 -20.91 2.36
N TRP A 114 12.17 -20.30 2.63
CA TRP A 114 12.24 -18.87 2.93
C TRP A 114 11.81 -18.03 1.71
N ILE A 115 12.35 -18.32 0.51
CA ILE A 115 11.95 -17.66 -0.75
C ILE A 115 10.43 -17.79 -0.96
N SER A 116 9.86 -18.97 -0.72
CA SER A 116 8.45 -19.24 -0.96
C SER A 116 7.51 -18.57 0.03
N LYS A 117 7.94 -18.34 1.27
CA LYS A 117 7.09 -17.86 2.36
C LYS A 117 7.34 -16.40 2.75
N GLU A 118 8.58 -15.95 2.67
CA GLU A 118 9.02 -14.62 3.10
C GLU A 118 9.56 -13.80 1.93
N ASN A 119 10.70 -14.17 1.41
CA ASN A 119 11.47 -13.49 0.38
C ASN A 119 11.89 -12.05 0.78
N VAL A 120 12.67 -11.40 -0.07
CA VAL A 120 13.03 -9.99 0.10
C VAL A 120 11.87 -9.07 -0.29
N PRO A 121 11.80 -7.84 0.25
CA PRO A 121 10.84 -6.84 -0.21
C PRO A 121 10.90 -6.66 -1.73
N GLY A 122 9.73 -6.58 -2.37
CA GLY A 122 9.60 -6.46 -3.83
C GLY A 122 9.56 -7.78 -4.58
N SER A 123 9.84 -8.92 -3.94
CA SER A 123 9.79 -10.25 -4.55
C SER A 123 8.60 -11.08 -4.06
N PHE A 124 8.02 -11.87 -4.96
CA PHE A 124 6.90 -12.78 -4.62
C PHE A 124 7.29 -13.69 -3.43
N PRO A 125 6.41 -13.91 -2.47
CA PRO A 125 5.00 -13.51 -2.34
C PRO A 125 4.77 -12.13 -1.68
N PHE A 126 5.73 -11.23 -1.76
CA PHE A 126 5.69 -9.84 -1.25
C PHE A 126 5.46 -9.72 0.25
N THR A 127 5.76 -10.74 1.02
CA THR A 127 5.54 -10.77 2.46
C THR A 127 6.26 -9.62 3.16
N GLY A 128 7.53 -9.39 2.85
CA GLY A 128 8.35 -8.32 3.42
C GLY A 128 8.01 -6.91 2.94
N GLY A 129 7.30 -6.79 1.82
CA GLY A 129 6.92 -5.51 1.21
C GLY A 129 6.71 -5.63 -0.29
N VAL A 130 5.99 -4.70 -0.89
CA VAL A 130 5.66 -4.74 -2.33
C VAL A 130 6.71 -4.07 -3.23
N PHE A 131 7.61 -3.28 -2.67
CA PHE A 131 8.69 -2.61 -3.40
C PHE A 131 10.04 -3.04 -2.87
N PRO A 132 11.04 -3.26 -3.76
CA PRO A 132 12.42 -3.49 -3.35
C PRO A 132 13.03 -2.17 -2.84
N PHE A 133 14.00 -2.27 -1.96
CA PHE A 133 14.87 -1.18 -1.52
C PHE A 133 14.12 0.07 -1.03
N ARG A 134 13.77 0.08 0.24
CA ARG A 134 13.14 1.24 0.87
C ARG A 134 14.04 2.47 0.76
N ARG A 135 13.47 3.60 0.32
CA ARG A 135 14.18 4.88 0.28
C ARG A 135 14.35 5.45 1.69
N GLU A 136 15.52 5.94 2.02
CA GLU A 136 15.80 6.51 3.34
C GLU A 136 15.13 7.88 3.55
N ASP A 137 14.93 8.62 2.46
CA ASP A 137 14.33 9.96 2.45
C ASP A 137 12.81 9.95 2.28
N GLU A 138 12.20 8.80 2.00
CA GLU A 138 10.77 8.66 1.78
C GLU A 138 10.07 8.12 3.03
N LEU A 139 9.60 9.02 3.88
CA LEU A 139 8.79 8.66 5.04
C LEU A 139 7.38 8.26 4.62
N PRO A 140 6.74 7.29 5.28
CA PRO A 140 5.38 6.86 4.97
C PRO A 140 4.30 7.84 5.47
N VAL A 141 4.67 9.02 5.94
CA VAL A 141 3.77 10.03 6.51
C VAL A 141 2.68 10.42 5.52
N ARG A 142 1.43 10.21 5.91
CA ARG A 142 0.24 10.66 5.19
C ARG A 142 -0.84 11.01 6.21
N MET A 143 -0.92 12.28 6.57
CA MET A 143 -1.86 12.75 7.57
C MET A 143 -3.21 13.13 6.93
N PHE A 144 -4.29 12.70 7.58
CA PHE A 144 -5.63 13.16 7.25
C PHE A 144 -5.85 14.57 7.78
N ALA A 145 -6.52 15.40 6.99
CA ALA A 145 -7.01 16.69 7.41
C ALA A 145 -8.38 16.96 6.78
N GLY A 146 -9.20 17.63 7.52
CA GLY A 146 -10.53 18.08 7.12
C GLY A 146 -11.12 18.86 8.26
N GLU A 147 -11.12 20.20 8.14
CA GLU A 147 -11.61 21.09 9.17
C GLU A 147 -12.19 22.36 8.53
N GLY A 148 -13.42 22.65 8.81
CA GLY A 148 -14.04 23.89 8.38
C GLY A 148 -14.19 24.01 6.86
N SER A 149 -13.92 25.20 6.35
CA SER A 149 -13.98 25.48 4.91
C SER A 149 -12.81 24.92 4.13
N ALA A 150 -12.91 24.96 2.79
CA ALA A 150 -11.84 24.55 1.89
C ALA A 150 -10.54 25.32 2.15
N GLU A 151 -10.62 26.66 2.36
CA GLU A 151 -9.42 27.48 2.65
C GLU A 151 -8.76 27.11 3.98
N ARG A 152 -9.56 26.81 5.01
CA ARG A 152 -9.03 26.41 6.31
C ARG A 152 -8.28 25.08 6.21
N THR A 153 -8.88 24.11 5.55
CA THR A 153 -8.23 22.80 5.30
C THR A 153 -7.01 22.94 4.40
N ASN A 154 -7.05 23.80 3.37
CA ASN A 154 -5.89 24.11 2.54
C ASN A 154 -4.72 24.66 3.38
N LYS A 155 -4.94 25.59 4.31
CA LYS A 155 -3.90 26.07 5.24
C LYS A 155 -3.32 24.93 6.07
N ARG A 156 -4.14 23.99 6.53
CA ARG A 156 -3.69 22.79 7.23
C ARG A 156 -2.80 21.92 6.35
N TYR A 157 -3.13 21.75 5.07
CA TYR A 157 -2.29 21.01 4.13
C TYR A 157 -0.93 21.67 3.93
N HIS A 158 -0.88 22.98 3.75
CA HIS A 158 0.38 23.71 3.70
C HIS A 158 1.21 23.58 4.96
N PHE A 159 0.57 23.59 6.14
CA PHE A 159 1.24 23.37 7.42
C PHE A 159 1.85 21.95 7.50
N LEU A 160 1.10 20.91 7.13
CA LEU A 160 1.55 19.52 7.17
C LEU A 160 2.61 19.18 6.12
N SER A 161 2.60 19.88 4.98
CA SER A 161 3.53 19.65 3.87
C SER A 161 4.81 20.48 3.99
N ARG A 162 4.86 21.43 4.95
CA ARG A 162 6.06 22.22 5.19
C ARG A 162 7.21 21.29 5.52
N ASP A 163 8.34 21.49 4.90
CA ASP A 163 9.55 20.72 5.13
C ASP A 163 9.47 19.23 4.74
N GLN A 164 8.43 18.82 4.02
CA GLN A 164 8.30 17.47 3.49
C GLN A 164 8.69 17.42 2.00
N PRO A 165 9.45 16.41 1.56
CA PRO A 165 9.82 16.25 0.14
C PRO A 165 8.62 15.87 -0.75
N PHE A 166 7.53 15.37 -0.15
CA PHE A 166 6.33 14.91 -0.83
C PHE A 166 5.06 15.49 -0.19
N ASN A 167 4.15 15.97 -1.04
CA ASN A 167 2.83 16.42 -0.65
C ASN A 167 1.85 15.23 -0.66
N ARG A 168 1.70 14.56 0.47
CA ARG A 168 0.78 13.43 0.63
C ARG A 168 -0.47 13.88 1.37
N LEU A 169 -1.42 14.43 0.62
CA LEU A 169 -2.65 15.02 1.15
C LEU A 169 -3.73 13.94 1.31
N SER A 170 -4.42 13.93 2.45
CA SER A 170 -5.57 13.05 2.69
C SER A 170 -6.73 13.85 3.23
N VAL A 171 -7.87 13.75 2.54
CA VAL A 171 -9.06 14.57 2.81
C VAL A 171 -10.06 13.79 3.66
N ALA A 172 -10.47 14.34 4.80
CA ALA A 172 -11.67 13.96 5.51
C ALA A 172 -12.78 14.94 5.16
N PHE A 173 -13.92 14.43 4.67
CA PHE A 173 -15.09 15.23 4.30
C PHE A 173 -16.11 15.23 5.43
N ASP A 174 -16.86 16.31 5.55
CA ASP A 174 -17.99 16.41 6.49
C ASP A 174 -19.20 15.56 6.06
N SER A 175 -20.15 15.38 6.97
CA SER A 175 -21.34 14.57 6.69
C SER A 175 -22.17 15.07 5.50
N PRO A 176 -22.42 16.36 5.30
CA PRO A 176 -23.11 16.83 4.09
C PRO A 176 -22.42 16.41 2.80
N SER A 177 -21.10 16.58 2.68
CA SER A 177 -20.34 16.16 1.53
C SER A 177 -20.40 14.63 1.31
N LEU A 178 -20.30 13.83 2.40
CA LEU A 178 -20.37 12.38 2.34
C LEU A 178 -21.72 11.87 1.80
N TYR A 179 -22.82 12.54 2.14
CA TYR A 179 -24.16 12.17 1.69
C TYR A 179 -24.63 12.90 0.41
N GLY A 180 -23.78 13.76 -0.17
CA GLY A 180 -24.13 14.52 -1.37
C GLY A 180 -25.17 15.59 -1.14
N ASN A 181 -25.20 16.16 0.06
CA ASN A 181 -26.05 17.30 0.41
C ASN A 181 -25.27 18.60 0.32
N ASP A 182 -25.95 19.65 -0.10
CA ASP A 182 -25.41 21.00 -0.01
C ASP A 182 -25.42 21.52 1.45
N PRO A 183 -24.47 22.37 1.84
CA PRO A 183 -24.50 23.04 3.12
C PRO A 183 -25.72 23.95 3.19
N GLN A 184 -26.64 23.69 4.16
CA GLN A 184 -27.92 24.40 4.31
C GLN A 184 -28.29 24.54 5.80
N GLU A 185 -29.19 25.45 6.10
CA GLU A 185 -29.76 25.63 7.45
C GLU A 185 -30.85 24.61 7.82
N ARG A 186 -31.00 23.53 7.06
CA ARG A 186 -31.92 22.43 7.38
C ARG A 186 -31.52 21.75 8.70
N LEU A 187 -32.51 21.36 9.52
CA LEU A 187 -32.27 20.75 10.84
C LEU A 187 -31.43 19.48 10.81
N ASP A 188 -31.51 18.70 9.74
CA ASP A 188 -30.75 17.46 9.57
C ASP A 188 -29.30 17.68 9.07
N ILE A 189 -29.00 18.89 8.58
CA ILE A 189 -27.67 19.30 8.07
C ILE A 189 -27.03 20.34 8.98
N PHE A 190 -27.83 21.25 9.57
CA PHE A 190 -27.32 22.26 10.48
C PHE A 190 -26.51 21.64 11.62
N GLY A 191 -25.34 22.18 11.89
CA GLY A 191 -24.41 21.65 12.89
C GLY A 191 -23.56 20.50 12.42
N LYS A 192 -23.73 20.00 11.17
CA LYS A 192 -22.87 18.96 10.56
C LYS A 192 -21.97 19.53 9.48
N VAL A 193 -22.25 20.75 9.00
CA VAL A 193 -21.43 21.45 8.02
C VAL A 193 -20.10 21.82 8.66
N CYS A 194 -19.02 21.43 8.01
CA CYS A 194 -17.65 21.59 8.49
C CYS A 194 -17.33 20.85 9.82
N GLU A 195 -18.20 19.95 10.25
CA GLU A 195 -17.99 19.12 11.44
C GLU A 195 -17.27 17.82 11.05
N SER A 196 -16.15 17.53 11.74
CA SER A 196 -15.34 16.33 11.54
C SER A 196 -14.87 16.11 10.10
N GLY A 197 -14.73 17.18 9.32
CA GLY A 197 -14.31 17.13 7.94
C GLY A 197 -14.46 18.47 7.23
N VAL A 198 -13.94 18.58 6.02
CA VAL A 198 -14.11 19.74 5.15
C VAL A 198 -15.43 19.64 4.38
N SER A 199 -16.15 20.74 4.27
CA SER A 199 -17.35 20.85 3.44
C SER A 199 -16.97 21.20 2.01
N ILE A 200 -17.31 20.32 1.05
CA ILE A 200 -17.07 20.48 -0.38
C ILE A 200 -18.33 20.11 -1.16
N SER A 201 -18.95 21.10 -1.77
CA SER A 201 -20.16 20.94 -2.58
C SER A 201 -20.01 21.43 -4.03
N THR A 202 -18.96 22.18 -4.32
CA THR A 202 -18.69 22.73 -5.65
C THR A 202 -17.29 22.40 -6.16
N VAL A 203 -17.10 22.48 -7.48
CA VAL A 203 -15.77 22.30 -8.10
C VAL A 203 -14.81 23.42 -7.69
N ASP A 204 -15.34 24.62 -7.45
CA ASP A 204 -14.51 25.77 -7.07
C ASP A 204 -14.01 25.63 -5.62
N GLU A 205 -14.81 25.07 -4.70
CA GLU A 205 -14.33 24.70 -3.36
C GLU A 205 -13.28 23.58 -3.43
N MET A 206 -13.46 22.59 -4.31
CA MET A 206 -12.44 21.55 -4.54
C MET A 206 -11.13 22.15 -5.08
N GLU A 207 -11.21 23.15 -5.95
CA GLU A 207 -10.04 23.87 -6.45
C GLU A 207 -9.35 24.67 -5.33
N MET A 208 -10.11 25.37 -4.51
CA MET A 208 -9.64 26.10 -3.35
C MET A 208 -8.97 25.19 -2.30
N LEU A 209 -9.51 23.96 -2.11
CA LEU A 209 -8.93 22.96 -1.23
C LEU A 209 -7.49 22.59 -1.60
N PHE A 210 -7.18 22.58 -2.90
CA PHE A 210 -5.85 22.22 -3.41
C PHE A 210 -5.06 23.41 -3.97
N ASP A 211 -5.45 24.64 -3.61
CA ASP A 211 -4.72 25.82 -4.05
C ASP A 211 -3.26 25.79 -3.58
N GLY A 212 -2.34 26.13 -4.48
CA GLY A 212 -0.90 26.08 -4.26
C GLY A 212 -0.25 24.70 -4.44
N PHE A 213 -1.04 23.63 -4.69
CA PHE A 213 -0.53 22.29 -5.00
C PHE A 213 -0.78 21.94 -6.47
N ASP A 214 0.27 21.56 -7.19
CA ASP A 214 0.12 21.00 -8.54
C ASP A 214 -0.26 19.51 -8.43
N LEU A 215 -1.50 19.18 -8.79
CA LEU A 215 -2.03 17.83 -8.72
C LEU A 215 -1.38 16.83 -9.69
N CYS A 216 -0.72 17.33 -10.73
CA CYS A 216 0.04 16.52 -11.69
C CYS A 216 1.53 16.43 -11.35
N ALA A 217 2.01 17.13 -10.31
CA ALA A 217 3.40 17.04 -9.88
C ALA A 217 3.77 15.63 -9.38
N PRO A 218 4.97 15.13 -9.67
CA PRO A 218 5.39 13.78 -9.30
C PRO A 218 5.50 13.56 -7.78
N ASN A 219 5.61 14.62 -6.99
CA ASN A 219 5.69 14.61 -5.54
C ASN A 219 4.34 14.90 -4.86
N THR A 220 3.25 15.11 -5.60
CA THR A 220 1.91 15.36 -5.05
C THR A 220 1.02 14.13 -5.23
N SER A 221 0.31 13.74 -4.16
CA SER A 221 -0.71 12.69 -4.20
C SER A 221 -1.86 13.02 -3.24
N VAL A 222 -3.10 12.77 -3.69
CA VAL A 222 -4.31 13.06 -2.92
C VAL A 222 -5.10 11.81 -2.63
N SER A 223 -5.44 11.57 -1.36
CA SER A 223 -6.38 10.52 -0.97
C SER A 223 -7.67 11.14 -0.47
N MET A 224 -8.80 10.70 -0.99
CA MET A 224 -10.13 11.17 -0.62
C MET A 224 -10.91 10.08 0.10
N THR A 225 -11.21 10.30 1.39
CA THR A 225 -12.00 9.36 2.20
C THR A 225 -13.48 9.62 2.00
N ILE A 226 -13.99 9.15 0.88
CA ILE A 226 -15.40 9.28 0.51
C ILE A 226 -15.88 8.01 -0.19
N ASN A 227 -17.08 7.57 0.12
CA ASN A 227 -17.67 6.33 -0.38
C ASN A 227 -19.03 6.53 -1.04
N GLY A 228 -20.04 7.03 -0.33
CA GLY A 228 -21.39 7.15 -0.87
C GLY A 228 -21.47 8.07 -2.09
N ASN A 229 -20.87 9.24 -2.01
CA ASN A 229 -20.87 10.27 -3.06
C ASN A 229 -19.49 10.39 -3.77
N TYR A 230 -18.71 9.32 -3.81
CA TYR A 230 -17.33 9.36 -4.34
C TYR A 230 -17.23 9.76 -5.80
N TRP A 231 -18.19 9.38 -6.62
CA TRP A 231 -18.18 9.61 -8.07
C TRP A 231 -18.16 11.09 -8.42
N TRP A 232 -18.91 11.92 -7.67
CA TRP A 232 -18.92 13.37 -7.86
C TRP A 232 -17.58 13.99 -7.44
N HIS A 233 -17.07 13.65 -6.26
CA HIS A 233 -15.79 14.17 -5.76
C HIS A 233 -14.61 13.75 -6.65
N LEU A 234 -14.63 12.54 -7.18
CA LEU A 234 -13.63 12.06 -8.12
C LEU A 234 -13.66 12.86 -9.42
N ALA A 235 -14.86 13.12 -9.97
CA ALA A 235 -15.03 13.94 -11.16
C ALA A 235 -14.57 15.39 -10.93
N ALA A 236 -14.92 15.99 -9.77
CA ALA A 236 -14.48 17.31 -9.36
C ALA A 236 -12.95 17.39 -9.24
N PHE A 237 -12.33 16.41 -8.60
CA PHE A 237 -10.87 16.30 -8.47
C PHE A 237 -10.17 16.25 -9.84
N PHE A 238 -10.63 15.39 -10.75
CA PHE A 238 -10.07 15.33 -12.10
C PHE A 238 -10.30 16.64 -12.86
N ARG A 239 -11.46 17.28 -12.69
CA ARG A 239 -11.75 18.58 -13.30
C ARG A 239 -10.79 19.66 -12.82
N VAL A 240 -10.47 19.69 -11.52
CA VAL A 240 -9.48 20.63 -10.95
C VAL A 240 -8.09 20.37 -11.55
N ALA A 241 -7.64 19.12 -11.62
CA ALA A 241 -6.36 18.79 -12.21
C ALA A 241 -6.27 19.25 -13.69
N ILE A 242 -7.33 19.01 -14.47
CA ILE A 242 -7.41 19.47 -15.86
C ILE A 242 -7.39 21.01 -15.94
N ARG A 243 -8.15 21.72 -15.08
CA ARG A 243 -8.13 23.19 -15.01
C ARG A 243 -6.73 23.74 -14.73
N GLN A 244 -5.99 23.13 -13.78
CA GLN A 244 -4.62 23.55 -13.47
C GLN A 244 -3.69 23.41 -14.67
N GLN A 245 -3.74 22.28 -15.39
CA GLN A 245 -2.90 22.08 -16.57
C GLN A 245 -3.34 22.95 -17.75
N THR A 246 -4.62 23.25 -17.89
CA THR A 246 -5.13 24.20 -18.90
C THR A 246 -4.60 25.61 -18.64
N ARG A 247 -4.61 26.07 -17.37
CA ARG A 247 -4.04 27.38 -17.00
C ARG A 247 -2.55 27.45 -17.31
N LYS A 248 -1.79 26.41 -16.98
CA LYS A 248 -0.36 26.34 -17.36
C LYS A 248 -0.16 26.48 -18.85
N PHE A 249 -0.97 25.78 -19.66
CA PHE A 249 -0.92 25.89 -21.10
C PHE A 249 -1.19 27.33 -21.57
N ILE A 250 -2.20 28.00 -20.99
CA ILE A 250 -2.54 29.40 -21.34
C ILE A 250 -1.39 30.34 -20.96
N ASP A 251 -0.81 30.17 -19.77
CA ASP A 251 0.31 31.00 -19.27
C ASP A 251 1.55 30.84 -20.17
N GLU A 252 1.82 29.63 -20.65
CA GLU A 252 2.98 29.33 -21.50
C GLU A 252 2.76 29.78 -22.95
N ASN A 253 1.53 29.72 -23.48
CA ASN A 253 1.24 29.94 -24.89
C ASN A 253 0.50 31.25 -25.18
N GLY A 254 -0.02 31.95 -24.16
CA GLY A 254 -0.77 33.19 -24.27
C GLY A 254 -2.13 33.06 -24.98
N ARG A 255 -2.68 31.85 -25.07
CA ARG A 255 -3.97 31.55 -25.72
C ARG A 255 -4.65 30.33 -25.13
N GLU A 256 -5.94 30.20 -25.37
CA GLU A 256 -6.70 28.99 -25.04
C GLU A 256 -6.24 27.78 -25.89
N PRO A 257 -6.28 26.55 -25.35
CA PRO A 257 -6.02 25.34 -26.13
C PRO A 257 -7.13 25.07 -27.15
N ASN A 258 -6.77 24.60 -28.32
CA ASN A 258 -7.73 24.07 -29.29
C ASN A 258 -8.26 22.70 -28.86
N GLU A 259 -9.23 22.12 -29.57
CA GLU A 259 -9.88 20.84 -29.18
C GLU A 259 -8.88 19.70 -29.04
N LYS A 260 -7.87 19.61 -29.91
CA LYS A 260 -6.84 18.57 -29.82
C LYS A 260 -5.97 18.75 -28.58
N GLU A 261 -5.47 19.97 -28.38
CA GLU A 261 -4.66 20.33 -27.21
C GLU A 261 -5.43 20.13 -25.90
N ALA A 262 -6.71 20.49 -25.86
CA ALA A 262 -7.58 20.24 -24.69
C ALA A 262 -7.74 18.74 -24.41
N SER A 263 -7.86 17.90 -25.45
CA SER A 263 -7.91 16.45 -25.32
C SER A 263 -6.57 15.87 -24.80
N GLU A 264 -5.44 16.38 -25.29
CA GLU A 264 -4.10 15.99 -24.83
C GLU A 264 -3.87 16.40 -23.35
N ILE A 265 -4.28 17.61 -22.96
CA ILE A 265 -4.23 18.08 -21.58
C ILE A 265 -5.07 17.17 -20.66
N LYS A 266 -6.28 16.80 -21.09
CA LYS A 266 -7.13 15.87 -20.34
C LYS A 266 -6.45 14.51 -20.17
N ALA A 267 -5.95 13.92 -21.25
CA ALA A 267 -5.28 12.62 -21.22
C ALA A 267 -4.02 12.65 -20.33
N TYR A 268 -3.22 13.70 -20.45
CA TYR A 268 -2.06 13.92 -19.58
C TYR A 268 -2.45 13.99 -18.11
N SER A 269 -3.47 14.80 -17.77
CA SER A 269 -3.93 14.96 -16.39
C SER A 269 -4.39 13.63 -15.80
N LEU A 270 -5.26 12.90 -16.51
CA LEU A 270 -5.79 11.61 -16.04
C LEU A 270 -4.71 10.54 -15.86
N SER A 271 -3.72 10.49 -16.74
CA SER A 271 -2.62 9.52 -16.66
C SER A 271 -1.56 9.87 -15.59
N THR A 272 -1.50 11.14 -15.15
CA THR A 272 -0.42 11.67 -14.31
C THR A 272 -0.82 11.84 -12.86
N VAL A 273 -2.06 12.28 -12.57
CA VAL A 273 -2.54 12.47 -11.19
C VAL A 273 -2.32 11.24 -10.33
N ARG A 274 -1.99 11.48 -9.06
CA ARG A 274 -1.70 10.41 -8.09
C ARG A 274 -2.62 10.52 -6.90
N GLY A 275 -3.07 9.39 -6.42
CA GLY A 275 -3.91 9.37 -5.24
C GLY A 275 -4.86 8.20 -5.20
N THR A 276 -5.92 8.38 -4.42
CA THR A 276 -6.92 7.35 -4.16
C THR A 276 -8.25 8.01 -3.89
N VAL A 277 -9.33 7.48 -4.42
CA VAL A 277 -10.66 7.65 -3.85
C VAL A 277 -11.03 6.35 -3.13
N GLN A 278 -11.60 6.44 -1.92
CA GLN A 278 -11.88 5.24 -1.12
C GLN A 278 -12.95 4.36 -1.78
N ALA A 279 -14.14 4.89 -2.07
CA ALA A 279 -15.20 4.27 -2.87
C ALA A 279 -15.56 2.81 -2.51
N ASP A 280 -15.30 2.36 -1.29
CA ASP A 280 -15.50 0.97 -0.84
C ASP A 280 -16.94 0.75 -0.36
N GLN A 281 -17.83 0.32 -1.27
CA GLN A 281 -19.24 0.16 -1.00
C GLN A 281 -19.55 -1.06 -0.12
N LEU A 282 -18.76 -2.12 -0.20
CA LEU A 282 -18.94 -3.29 0.67
C LEU A 282 -18.61 -2.94 2.13
N LYS A 283 -17.54 -2.20 2.34
CA LYS A 283 -17.17 -1.71 3.68
C LYS A 283 -18.25 -0.75 4.22
N GLU A 284 -18.82 0.11 3.37
CA GLU A 284 -19.91 1.00 3.77
C GLU A 284 -21.12 0.22 4.31
N ALA A 285 -21.49 -0.85 3.62
CA ALA A 285 -22.61 -1.70 4.07
C ALA A 285 -22.33 -2.43 5.38
N MET A 286 -21.07 -2.78 5.66
CA MET A 286 -20.69 -3.61 6.80
C MET A 286 -20.24 -2.83 8.05
N GLY A 287 -19.53 -1.72 7.87
CA GLY A 287 -18.80 -1.06 8.95
C GLY A 287 -19.12 0.41 9.19
N GLN A 288 -19.59 1.14 8.20
CA GLN A 288 -19.79 2.60 8.31
C GLN A 288 -21.24 3.03 8.13
N ASN A 289 -22.02 2.28 7.36
CA ASN A 289 -23.46 2.53 7.11
C ASN A 289 -23.78 3.93 6.53
N THR A 290 -22.97 4.40 5.59
CA THR A 290 -23.14 5.67 4.89
C THR A 290 -23.45 5.49 3.39
N LEU A 291 -24.15 4.41 3.02
CA LEU A 291 -24.61 4.18 1.64
C LEU A 291 -25.62 5.25 1.23
N VAL A 292 -25.35 5.91 0.10
CA VAL A 292 -26.29 6.85 -0.55
C VAL A 292 -27.26 6.10 -1.45
N PHE A 293 -26.80 5.03 -2.11
CA PHE A 293 -27.59 4.16 -2.97
C PHE A 293 -27.68 2.76 -2.38
N ASN A 294 -28.64 1.98 -2.82
CA ASN A 294 -28.63 0.55 -2.52
C ASN A 294 -27.36 -0.11 -3.07
N LEU A 295 -26.96 -1.23 -2.45
CA LEU A 295 -25.70 -1.88 -2.75
C LEU A 295 -25.55 -2.29 -4.22
N ASP A 296 -26.62 -2.80 -4.86
CA ASP A 296 -26.57 -3.20 -6.28
C ASP A 296 -26.25 -2.02 -7.20
N THR A 297 -26.89 -0.87 -6.97
CA THR A 297 -26.64 0.35 -7.74
C THR A 297 -25.23 0.85 -7.47
N ALA A 298 -24.79 0.89 -6.22
CA ALA A 298 -23.45 1.32 -5.84
C ALA A 298 -22.36 0.45 -6.48
N LEU A 299 -22.52 -0.87 -6.51
CA LEU A 299 -21.59 -1.80 -7.16
C LEU A 299 -21.57 -1.64 -8.69
N ARG A 300 -22.71 -1.35 -9.32
CA ARG A 300 -22.77 -1.04 -10.76
C ARG A 300 -21.97 0.25 -11.07
N MET A 301 -22.17 1.29 -10.28
CA MET A 301 -21.41 2.55 -10.43
C MET A 301 -19.90 2.34 -10.23
N MET A 302 -19.48 1.47 -9.30
CA MET A 302 -18.07 1.11 -9.17
C MET A 302 -17.53 0.44 -10.44
N GLY A 303 -18.32 -0.42 -11.07
CA GLY A 303 -17.98 -1.03 -12.35
C GLY A 303 -17.79 0.02 -13.47
N ASP A 304 -18.67 1.01 -13.56
CA ASP A 304 -18.57 2.10 -14.55
C ASP A 304 -17.30 2.93 -14.33
N VAL A 305 -16.95 3.20 -13.08
CA VAL A 305 -15.69 3.89 -12.74
C VAL A 305 -14.48 3.03 -13.09
N ALA A 306 -14.51 1.73 -12.82
CA ALA A 306 -13.42 0.83 -13.20
C ALA A 306 -13.21 0.79 -14.72
N GLU A 307 -14.27 0.75 -15.51
CA GLU A 307 -14.23 0.87 -16.98
C GLU A 307 -13.62 2.20 -17.41
N PHE A 308 -14.09 3.31 -16.81
CA PHE A 308 -13.52 4.64 -17.09
C PHE A 308 -12.00 4.69 -16.85
N TYR A 309 -11.50 4.07 -15.77
CA TYR A 309 -10.07 4.04 -15.48
C TYR A 309 -9.29 3.23 -16.49
N VAL A 310 -9.83 2.10 -16.94
CA VAL A 310 -9.20 1.25 -17.96
C VAL A 310 -9.16 1.98 -19.30
N ASP A 311 -10.29 2.57 -19.72
CA ASP A 311 -10.45 3.21 -21.02
C ASP A 311 -9.64 4.52 -21.16
N ASN A 312 -9.48 5.26 -20.07
CA ASN A 312 -8.73 6.51 -20.03
C ASN A 312 -7.28 6.35 -19.51
N GLU A 313 -6.79 5.13 -19.34
CA GLU A 313 -5.44 4.82 -18.86
C GLU A 313 -5.05 5.55 -17.56
N VAL A 314 -5.97 5.66 -16.61
CA VAL A 314 -5.70 6.24 -15.29
C VAL A 314 -4.81 5.29 -14.50
N ARG A 315 -3.50 5.54 -14.48
CA ARG A 315 -2.50 4.57 -14.02
C ARG A 315 -2.02 4.78 -12.58
N ASN A 316 -2.02 6.03 -12.12
CA ASN A 316 -1.37 6.41 -10.86
C ASN A 316 -2.38 6.80 -9.76
N HIS A 317 -3.67 6.73 -10.06
CA HIS A 317 -4.75 6.97 -9.11
C HIS A 317 -5.53 5.68 -8.88
N TYR A 318 -5.86 5.38 -7.63
CA TYR A 318 -6.60 4.19 -7.25
C TYR A 318 -8.09 4.53 -7.17
N PHE A 319 -8.95 3.75 -7.81
CA PHE A 319 -10.39 3.99 -7.80
C PHE A 319 -11.12 3.30 -6.65
N VAL A 320 -10.42 2.48 -5.88
CA VAL A 320 -10.92 1.88 -4.65
C VAL A 320 -9.79 1.73 -3.64
N SER A 321 -10.11 2.00 -2.37
CA SER A 321 -9.29 1.64 -1.22
C SER A 321 -10.08 0.70 -0.34
N ILE A 322 -9.79 -0.58 -0.46
CA ILE A 322 -10.52 -1.66 0.24
C ILE A 322 -10.17 -1.58 1.71
N SER A 323 -11.16 -1.24 2.54
CA SER A 323 -10.95 -0.74 3.88
C SER A 323 -11.35 -1.74 4.96
N GLY A 324 -10.36 -2.20 5.72
CA GLY A 324 -10.52 -2.87 7.01
C GLY A 324 -10.61 -1.91 8.18
N TYR A 325 -10.08 -0.69 8.05
CA TYR A 325 -10.06 0.31 9.12
C TYR A 325 -11.45 0.50 9.78
N HIS A 326 -12.48 0.77 9.00
CA HIS A 326 -13.81 1.01 9.51
C HIS A 326 -14.47 -0.25 10.11
N ILE A 327 -14.09 -1.44 9.63
CA ILE A 327 -14.52 -2.73 10.19
C ILE A 327 -13.93 -2.91 11.57
N ASP A 328 -12.65 -2.53 11.77
CA ASP A 328 -11.99 -2.50 13.07
C ASP A 328 -12.63 -1.50 14.02
N GLU A 329 -12.87 -0.27 13.56
CA GLU A 329 -13.53 0.78 14.36
C GLU A 329 -14.96 0.39 14.77
N ALA A 330 -15.65 -0.44 13.97
CA ALA A 330 -16.95 -1.04 14.30
C ALA A 330 -16.85 -2.20 15.32
N GLY A 331 -15.64 -2.60 15.74
CA GLY A 331 -15.43 -3.56 16.81
C GLY A 331 -14.78 -4.89 16.40
N ALA A 332 -14.37 -5.05 15.14
CA ALA A 332 -13.69 -6.27 14.70
C ALA A 332 -12.31 -6.42 15.36
N ASN A 333 -11.89 -7.67 15.56
CA ASN A 333 -10.51 -8.00 15.92
C ASN A 333 -9.60 -8.05 14.67
N PRO A 334 -8.27 -8.10 14.80
CA PRO A 334 -7.33 -8.09 13.68
C PRO A 334 -7.59 -9.19 12.63
N ILE A 335 -7.94 -10.39 13.07
CA ILE A 335 -8.20 -11.53 12.18
C ILE A 335 -9.47 -11.28 11.35
N THR A 336 -10.54 -10.82 11.99
CA THR A 336 -11.81 -10.50 11.33
C THR A 336 -11.63 -9.32 10.38
N GLN A 337 -10.89 -8.29 10.77
CA GLN A 337 -10.53 -7.17 9.91
C GLN A 337 -9.85 -7.66 8.62
N ALA A 338 -8.78 -8.44 8.74
CA ALA A 338 -8.04 -8.96 7.59
C ALA A 338 -8.91 -9.86 6.70
N ALA A 339 -9.69 -10.77 7.31
CA ALA A 339 -10.54 -11.71 6.58
C ALA A 339 -11.62 -11.01 5.76
N LEU A 340 -12.36 -10.07 6.36
CA LEU A 340 -13.43 -9.35 5.67
C LEU A 340 -12.87 -8.40 4.59
N THR A 341 -11.75 -7.74 4.87
CA THR A 341 -11.10 -6.87 3.90
C THR A 341 -10.63 -7.63 2.66
N LEU A 342 -9.98 -8.79 2.85
CA LEU A 342 -9.56 -9.64 1.74
C LEU A 342 -10.76 -10.22 0.98
N SER A 343 -11.85 -10.59 1.69
CA SER A 343 -13.09 -11.06 1.06
C SER A 343 -13.71 -9.98 0.18
N ASN A 344 -13.75 -8.73 0.64
CA ASN A 344 -14.23 -7.59 -0.16
C ASN A 344 -13.37 -7.41 -1.42
N GLY A 345 -12.05 -7.50 -1.28
CA GLY A 345 -11.15 -7.44 -2.43
C GLY A 345 -11.41 -8.53 -3.47
N LEU A 346 -11.57 -9.76 -3.04
CA LEU A 346 -11.90 -10.87 -3.94
C LEU A 346 -13.29 -10.69 -4.59
N THR A 347 -14.26 -10.17 -3.85
CA THR A 347 -15.60 -9.85 -4.39
C THR A 347 -15.50 -8.79 -5.50
N TYR A 348 -14.69 -7.74 -5.31
CA TYR A 348 -14.48 -6.74 -6.38
C TYR A 348 -13.76 -7.33 -7.59
N VAL A 349 -12.81 -8.25 -7.41
CA VAL A 349 -12.17 -8.94 -8.55
C VAL A 349 -13.22 -9.69 -9.36
N GLU A 350 -14.08 -10.48 -8.70
CA GLU A 350 -15.14 -11.23 -9.38
C GLU A 350 -16.16 -10.30 -10.06
N LEU A 351 -16.55 -9.21 -9.38
CA LEU A 351 -17.47 -8.20 -9.93
C LEU A 351 -16.96 -7.62 -11.24
N PHE A 352 -15.72 -7.16 -11.28
CA PHE A 352 -15.16 -6.49 -12.46
C PHE A 352 -14.82 -7.50 -13.58
N LYS A 353 -14.42 -8.72 -13.23
CA LYS A 353 -14.31 -9.82 -14.21
C LYS A 353 -15.65 -10.18 -14.84
N ALA A 354 -16.74 -10.24 -14.05
CA ALA A 354 -18.08 -10.50 -14.57
C ALA A 354 -18.57 -9.42 -15.55
N ARG A 355 -18.02 -8.19 -15.45
CA ARG A 355 -18.23 -7.11 -16.44
C ARG A 355 -17.34 -7.22 -17.68
N GLY A 356 -16.47 -8.20 -17.76
CA GLY A 356 -15.54 -8.41 -18.88
C GLY A 356 -14.24 -7.62 -18.78
N LEU A 357 -13.93 -7.00 -17.64
CA LEU A 357 -12.66 -6.28 -17.45
C LEU A 357 -11.51 -7.26 -17.21
N ASP A 358 -10.36 -6.95 -17.80
CA ASP A 358 -9.13 -7.70 -17.63
C ASP A 358 -8.50 -7.39 -16.25
N PRO A 359 -8.30 -8.39 -15.36
CA PRO A 359 -7.70 -8.19 -14.06
C PRO A 359 -6.34 -7.47 -14.09
N ASP A 360 -5.49 -7.74 -15.08
CA ASP A 360 -4.19 -7.08 -15.20
C ASP A 360 -4.31 -5.58 -15.47
N LYS A 361 -5.44 -5.11 -16.01
CA LYS A 361 -5.68 -3.71 -16.27
C LYS A 361 -6.21 -2.95 -15.06
N PHE A 362 -7.09 -3.54 -14.25
CA PHE A 362 -7.73 -2.81 -13.14
C PHE A 362 -7.09 -3.07 -11.78
N LEU A 363 -6.49 -4.24 -11.51
CA LEU A 363 -5.94 -4.56 -10.19
C LEU A 363 -4.79 -3.66 -9.75
N ARG A 364 -4.04 -3.08 -10.69
CA ARG A 364 -3.02 -2.09 -10.38
C ARG A 364 -3.57 -0.86 -9.66
N ASN A 365 -4.86 -0.58 -9.84
CA ASN A 365 -5.58 0.55 -9.28
C ASN A 365 -6.34 0.20 -7.99
N PHE A 366 -6.06 -0.97 -7.38
CA PHE A 366 -6.50 -1.31 -6.03
C PHE A 366 -5.49 -0.79 -5.00
N SER A 367 -6.00 -0.15 -3.97
CA SER A 367 -5.29 0.11 -2.74
C SER A 367 -6.04 -0.48 -1.55
N TRP A 368 -5.38 -0.53 -0.40
CA TRP A 368 -5.92 -1.16 0.79
C TRP A 368 -5.74 -0.25 1.98
N PHE A 369 -6.60 -0.40 2.97
CA PHE A 369 -6.58 0.45 4.15
C PHE A 369 -6.89 -0.39 5.39
N PHE A 370 -5.91 -0.49 6.30
CA PHE A 370 -6.06 -1.21 7.56
C PHE A 370 -5.93 -0.29 8.75
N SER A 371 -6.46 -0.74 9.90
CA SER A 371 -6.25 -0.18 11.21
C SER A 371 -5.17 -0.94 11.95
N ASN A 372 -4.43 -0.24 12.80
CA ASN A 372 -3.60 -0.85 13.84
C ASN A 372 -4.12 -0.43 15.21
N GLY A 373 -4.63 -1.40 15.97
CA GLY A 373 -4.98 -1.26 17.37
C GLY A 373 -3.84 -1.63 18.31
N MET A 374 -4.17 -2.05 19.53
CA MET A 374 -3.20 -2.37 20.58
C MET A 374 -2.81 -3.85 20.61
N ASP A 375 -3.60 -4.73 19.97
CA ASP A 375 -3.31 -6.17 19.97
C ASP A 375 -2.05 -6.47 19.15
N PRO A 376 -1.16 -7.37 19.61
CA PRO A 376 0.11 -7.65 18.93
C PRO A 376 -0.05 -8.25 17.54
N GLU A 377 -1.19 -8.86 17.22
CA GLU A 377 -1.50 -9.41 15.89
C GLU A 377 -1.53 -8.34 14.78
N TYR A 378 -1.77 -7.08 15.13
CA TYR A 378 -1.68 -5.97 14.16
C TYR A 378 -0.28 -5.81 13.56
N ALA A 379 0.76 -6.22 14.27
CA ALA A 379 2.13 -6.15 13.77
C ALA A 379 2.39 -6.98 12.49
N VAL A 380 1.50 -7.91 12.17
CA VAL A 380 1.66 -8.82 11.01
C VAL A 380 0.48 -8.77 10.01
N ILE A 381 -0.47 -7.87 10.20
CA ILE A 381 -1.70 -7.82 9.37
C ILE A 381 -1.38 -7.61 7.89
N GLY A 382 -0.44 -6.73 7.57
CA GLY A 382 -0.02 -6.47 6.19
C GLY A 382 0.76 -7.62 5.59
N ARG A 383 1.70 -8.24 6.33
CA ARG A 383 2.47 -9.40 5.89
C ARG A 383 1.58 -10.56 5.48
N VAL A 384 0.60 -10.88 6.34
CA VAL A 384 -0.37 -11.96 6.09
C VAL A 384 -1.24 -11.61 4.89
N SER A 385 -1.75 -10.39 4.83
CA SER A 385 -2.62 -9.94 3.73
C SER A 385 -1.89 -9.92 2.40
N ARG A 386 -0.64 -9.41 2.33
CA ARG A 386 0.19 -9.42 1.12
C ARG A 386 0.40 -10.83 0.59
N ARG A 387 0.78 -11.76 1.47
CA ARG A 387 1.02 -13.17 1.09
C ARG A 387 -0.25 -13.84 0.58
N ILE A 388 -1.37 -13.69 1.29
CA ILE A 388 -2.64 -14.28 0.87
C ILE A 388 -3.07 -13.74 -0.49
N TRP A 389 -3.02 -12.43 -0.66
CA TRP A 389 -3.41 -11.76 -1.90
C TRP A 389 -2.53 -12.17 -3.07
N ALA A 390 -1.21 -12.13 -2.92
CA ALA A 390 -0.27 -12.48 -3.98
C ALA A 390 -0.47 -13.92 -4.48
N ILE A 391 -0.59 -14.88 -3.56
CA ILE A 391 -0.84 -16.29 -3.91
C ILE A 391 -2.19 -16.44 -4.59
N ALA A 392 -3.25 -15.78 -4.09
CA ALA A 392 -4.58 -15.85 -4.70
C ALA A 392 -4.57 -15.27 -6.12
N MET A 393 -3.99 -14.09 -6.32
CA MET A 393 -3.96 -13.43 -7.63
C MET A 393 -3.15 -14.23 -8.65
N ARG A 394 -2.03 -14.81 -8.26
CA ARG A 394 -1.22 -15.65 -9.15
C ARG A 394 -1.87 -17.00 -9.43
N ASP A 395 -2.24 -17.75 -8.38
CA ASP A 395 -2.61 -19.16 -8.50
C ASP A 395 -4.08 -19.38 -8.89
N LEU A 396 -5.00 -18.46 -8.55
CA LEU A 396 -6.43 -18.57 -8.87
C LEU A 396 -6.84 -17.74 -10.09
N TYR A 397 -6.21 -16.58 -10.26
CA TYR A 397 -6.62 -15.63 -11.30
C TYR A 397 -5.63 -15.49 -12.46
N GLY A 398 -4.40 -16.04 -12.32
CA GLY A 398 -3.37 -15.95 -13.35
C GLY A 398 -2.86 -14.53 -13.61
N VAL A 399 -2.98 -13.65 -12.62
CA VAL A 399 -2.67 -12.23 -12.72
C VAL A 399 -1.18 -11.99 -12.67
N GLY A 400 -0.69 -11.06 -13.47
CA GLY A 400 0.70 -10.62 -13.48
C GLY A 400 1.13 -9.92 -12.18
N GLU A 401 2.44 -9.71 -12.03
CA GLU A 401 3.06 -9.22 -10.79
C GLU A 401 2.44 -7.93 -10.24
N SER A 402 2.04 -7.00 -11.12
CA SER A 402 1.46 -5.72 -10.71
C SER A 402 0.18 -5.88 -9.90
N GLY A 403 -0.70 -6.82 -10.28
CA GLY A 403 -1.95 -7.10 -9.59
C GLY A 403 -1.80 -7.97 -8.34
N GLN A 404 -0.67 -8.67 -8.20
CA GLN A 404 -0.33 -9.46 -7.02
C GLN A 404 0.11 -8.59 -5.83
N LYS A 405 0.49 -7.32 -6.06
CA LYS A 405 1.04 -6.40 -5.05
C LYS A 405 -0.06 -5.71 -4.25
N LEU A 406 -0.26 -6.11 -3.00
CA LEU A 406 -1.17 -5.46 -2.06
C LEU A 406 -0.48 -4.25 -1.43
N LYS A 407 -0.83 -3.04 -1.90
CA LYS A 407 -0.34 -1.75 -1.39
C LYS A 407 -1.34 -1.18 -0.40
N TYR A 408 -0.92 -0.89 0.83
CA TYR A 408 -1.84 -0.48 1.87
C TYR A 408 -1.38 0.72 2.68
N HIS A 409 -2.38 1.47 3.14
CA HIS A 409 -2.27 2.51 4.14
C HIS A 409 -2.64 1.95 5.50
N ILE A 410 -1.98 2.42 6.56
CA ILE A 410 -2.38 2.20 7.95
C ILE A 410 -2.81 3.53 8.57
N GLN A 411 -3.89 3.49 9.32
CA GLN A 411 -4.22 4.50 10.33
C GLN A 411 -4.21 3.85 11.70
N SER A 412 -3.62 4.51 12.69
CA SER A 412 -3.75 4.08 14.09
C SER A 412 -5.21 4.08 14.51
N SER A 413 -5.64 3.09 15.32
CA SER A 413 -7.04 2.92 15.69
C SER A 413 -7.54 4.06 16.59
N GLY A 414 -8.60 4.73 16.16
CA GLY A 414 -9.31 5.74 16.95
C GLY A 414 -10.01 5.12 18.16
N ARG A 415 -10.57 3.91 17.99
CA ARG A 415 -11.23 3.14 19.04
C ARG A 415 -10.34 2.84 20.25
N SER A 416 -9.03 2.78 20.07
CA SER A 416 -8.06 2.54 21.14
C SER A 416 -7.75 3.78 21.98
N LEU A 417 -8.17 4.96 21.54
CA LEU A 417 -7.92 6.23 22.21
C LEU A 417 -8.96 6.51 23.30
N HIS A 418 -8.53 7.17 24.37
CA HIS A 418 -9.38 7.55 25.49
C HIS A 418 -9.49 9.07 25.61
N SER A 419 -10.68 9.59 25.87
CA SER A 419 -10.92 11.01 26.14
C SER A 419 -10.46 11.43 27.54
N GLN A 420 -10.52 10.50 28.50
CA GLN A 420 -9.92 10.69 29.83
C GLN A 420 -8.44 10.33 29.77
N GLU A 421 -7.60 11.07 30.49
CA GLU A 421 -6.15 10.86 30.48
C GLU A 421 -5.57 10.85 29.04
N PHE A 422 -6.09 11.74 28.21
CA PHE A 422 -5.83 11.76 26.75
C PHE A 422 -4.35 11.93 26.39
N THR A 423 -3.52 12.45 27.30
CA THR A 423 -2.07 12.56 27.11
C THR A 423 -1.39 11.20 26.89
N TRP A 424 -1.97 10.11 27.42
CA TRP A 424 -1.46 8.74 27.21
C TRP A 424 -1.76 8.21 25.80
N ASN A 425 -2.58 8.90 25.02
CA ASN A 425 -2.89 8.49 23.66
C ASN A 425 -1.66 8.57 22.74
N ASP A 426 -0.72 9.49 22.97
CA ASP A 426 0.53 9.56 22.20
C ASP A 426 1.37 8.28 22.36
N TYR A 427 1.37 7.65 23.54
CA TYR A 427 2.03 6.38 23.76
C TYR A 427 1.34 5.23 23.01
N ARG A 428 -0.01 5.20 23.01
CA ARG A 428 -0.78 4.21 22.24
C ARG A 428 -0.52 4.34 20.76
N THR A 429 -0.61 5.57 20.24
CA THR A 429 -0.35 5.87 18.83
C THR A 429 1.09 5.51 18.43
N THR A 430 2.07 5.73 19.34
CA THR A 430 3.47 5.34 19.09
C THR A 430 3.62 3.83 18.89
N LEU A 431 2.99 2.99 19.73
CA LEU A 431 3.04 1.54 19.57
C LEU A 431 2.36 1.07 18.27
N GLN A 432 1.21 1.66 17.93
CA GLN A 432 0.49 1.36 16.70
C GLN A 432 1.29 1.77 15.45
N ALA A 433 1.95 2.92 15.49
CA ALA A 433 2.85 3.38 14.44
C ALA A 433 4.09 2.47 14.30
N LEU A 434 4.62 1.97 15.42
CA LEU A 434 5.72 1.00 15.42
C LEU A 434 5.33 -0.28 14.66
N TYR A 435 4.13 -0.82 14.88
CA TYR A 435 3.62 -1.97 14.14
C TYR A 435 3.53 -1.69 12.63
N ALA A 436 2.98 -0.54 12.26
CA ALA A 436 2.85 -0.17 10.85
C ALA A 436 4.19 -0.06 10.12
N LEU A 437 5.19 0.54 10.78
CA LEU A 437 6.54 0.67 10.22
C LEU A 437 7.27 -0.68 10.15
N ALA A 438 7.10 -1.52 11.18
CA ALA A 438 7.66 -2.87 11.22
C ALA A 438 7.09 -3.76 10.11
N ASP A 439 5.79 -3.64 9.84
CA ASP A 439 5.09 -4.39 8.80
C ASP A 439 5.24 -3.77 7.39
N ASN A 440 6.06 -2.74 7.25
CA ASN A 440 6.37 -2.11 5.96
C ASN A 440 5.14 -1.53 5.24
N ALA A 441 4.26 -0.85 5.99
CA ALA A 441 3.12 -0.13 5.42
C ALA A 441 3.58 0.92 4.39
N ASN A 442 2.83 1.06 3.29
CA ASN A 442 3.18 2.00 2.23
C ASN A 442 2.97 3.46 2.64
N SER A 443 1.98 3.71 3.51
CA SER A 443 1.77 5.01 4.13
C SER A 443 1.11 4.86 5.49
N LEU A 444 1.29 5.86 6.35
CA LEU A 444 0.86 5.86 7.73
C LEU A 444 0.23 7.20 8.12
N HIS A 445 -0.94 7.12 8.76
CA HIS A 445 -1.52 8.18 9.56
C HIS A 445 -1.45 7.82 11.03
N THR A 446 -0.94 8.74 11.84
CA THR A 446 -0.95 8.67 13.30
C THR A 446 -2.01 9.62 13.84
N ASN A 447 -2.95 9.09 14.62
CA ASN A 447 -3.96 9.92 15.28
C ASN A 447 -3.30 10.84 16.31
N SER A 448 -3.78 12.07 16.38
CA SER A 448 -3.41 13.00 17.45
C SER A 448 -4.05 12.58 18.77
N ARG A 449 -3.47 12.93 19.90
CA ARG A 449 -3.99 12.54 21.22
C ARG A 449 -5.39 13.05 21.51
N ASP A 450 -5.80 14.17 20.92
CA ASP A 450 -7.12 14.80 21.05
C ASP A 450 -8.16 14.26 20.06
N GLU A 451 -7.81 13.33 19.17
CA GLU A 451 -8.73 12.66 18.25
C GLU A 451 -9.93 12.01 18.98
N ALA A 452 -9.73 11.59 20.22
CA ALA A 452 -10.78 10.94 21.02
C ALA A 452 -11.98 11.86 21.36
N PHE A 453 -11.86 13.18 21.19
CA PHE A 453 -12.91 14.14 21.57
C PHE A 453 -13.05 15.36 20.64
N GLY A 454 -12.21 15.50 19.61
CA GLY A 454 -12.31 16.66 18.73
C GLY A 454 -11.37 16.66 17.53
N THR A 455 -11.45 17.75 16.77
CA THR A 455 -10.54 18.00 15.65
C THR A 455 -9.16 18.38 16.19
N PRO A 456 -8.08 17.80 15.71
CA PRO A 456 -6.72 18.04 16.18
C PRO A 456 -6.28 19.51 16.07
N THR A 457 -5.61 19.99 17.10
CA THR A 457 -4.92 21.29 17.08
C THR A 457 -3.62 21.24 16.28
N GLU A 458 -2.99 22.39 16.01
CA GLU A 458 -1.68 22.42 15.34
C GLU A 458 -0.60 21.73 16.17
N ASP A 459 -0.60 21.90 17.49
CA ASP A 459 0.37 21.29 18.39
C ASP A 459 0.22 19.76 18.41
N THR A 460 -1.00 19.24 18.56
CA THR A 460 -1.25 17.81 18.65
C THR A 460 -1.01 17.09 17.31
N VAL A 461 -1.31 17.75 16.18
CA VAL A 461 -0.94 17.23 14.85
C VAL A 461 0.58 17.19 14.67
N ARG A 462 1.29 18.21 15.13
CA ARG A 462 2.75 18.22 15.09
C ARG A 462 3.34 17.07 15.90
N ASP A 463 2.82 16.80 17.10
CA ASP A 463 3.24 15.69 17.94
C ASP A 463 2.95 14.34 17.25
N ALA A 464 1.79 14.18 16.62
CA ALA A 464 1.45 13.00 15.86
C ALA A 464 2.40 12.74 14.66
N VAL A 465 2.84 13.79 13.95
CA VAL A 465 3.87 13.68 12.92
C VAL A 465 5.23 13.36 13.53
N ALA A 466 5.57 13.97 14.68
CA ALA A 466 6.82 13.73 15.38
C ALA A 466 6.99 12.26 15.80
N ILE A 467 5.92 11.58 16.20
CA ILE A 467 5.92 10.13 16.47
C ILE A 467 6.51 9.35 15.29
N GLN A 468 6.05 9.62 14.07
CA GLN A 468 6.57 8.94 12.87
C GLN A 468 8.05 9.29 12.61
N LEU A 469 8.43 10.56 12.79
CA LEU A 469 9.81 11.01 12.59
C LEU A 469 10.78 10.39 13.62
N ILE A 470 10.39 10.32 14.89
CA ILE A 470 11.18 9.69 15.96
C ILE A 470 11.42 8.22 15.64
N LEU A 471 10.35 7.47 15.31
CA LEU A 471 10.47 6.06 14.99
C LEU A 471 11.33 5.81 13.74
N ALA A 472 11.16 6.64 12.71
CA ALA A 472 11.85 6.47 11.45
C ALA A 472 13.32 6.88 11.50
N LYS A 473 13.62 8.07 12.09
CA LYS A 473 14.95 8.69 12.02
C LYS A 473 15.78 8.48 13.29
N GLU A 474 15.20 8.68 14.47
CA GLU A 474 15.94 8.59 15.73
C GLU A 474 16.06 7.15 16.20
N TYR A 475 14.95 6.42 16.28
CA TYR A 475 14.95 4.99 16.58
C TYR A 475 15.59 4.17 15.44
N GLY A 476 15.53 4.68 14.22
CA GLY A 476 16.20 4.09 13.06
C GLY A 476 15.53 2.83 12.52
N TRP A 477 14.21 2.69 12.75
CA TRP A 477 13.46 1.49 12.33
C TRP A 477 13.47 1.28 10.81
N LEU A 478 13.55 2.35 10.03
CA LEU A 478 13.62 2.27 8.56
C LEU A 478 14.99 1.82 8.02
N ARG A 479 15.99 1.63 8.87
CA ARG A 479 17.29 1.07 8.45
C ARG A 479 17.21 -0.38 8.06
N ASN A 480 16.23 -1.10 8.57
CA ASN A 480 15.90 -2.47 8.16
C ASN A 480 14.67 -2.46 7.26
N GLU A 481 14.72 -3.14 6.13
CA GLU A 481 13.63 -3.21 5.15
C GLU A 481 12.61 -4.30 5.49
N ASN A 482 12.93 -5.22 6.39
CA ASN A 482 12.04 -6.28 6.86
C ASN A 482 12.28 -6.60 8.35
N PRO A 483 11.97 -5.68 9.26
CA PRO A 483 12.33 -5.82 10.67
C PRO A 483 11.61 -6.95 11.41
N LEU A 484 10.55 -7.53 10.86
CA LEU A 484 9.82 -8.66 11.43
C LEU A 484 10.24 -10.02 10.85
N GLN A 485 11.31 -10.07 10.10
CA GLN A 485 11.84 -11.29 9.51
C GLN A 485 12.67 -12.09 10.52
#